data_dcc2b9c45ff564939dcdba987cc2e1c9
#
_entry.id   dcc2b9c45ff564939dcdba987cc2e1c9
#
_cell.length_a   1.000
_cell.length_b   1.000
_cell.length_c   1.000
_cell.angle_alpha   90.00
_cell.angle_beta   90.00
_cell.angle_gamma   90.00
#
_symmetry.space_group_name_H-M   'P 1'
#
loop_
_entity.id
_entity.type
_entity.pdbx_description
1 polymer ?
#
loop_
_entity_poly.entity_id
_entity_poly.type
_entity_poly.pdbx_seq_one_letter_code
_entity_poly.pdbx_strand_id
1 'polypeptide(L)'
;MDLQSSQLNDDQKSYLIKSINDRLQKTVDFAKTVEWEARRSSGYKRWGRWISGLGGGLIALAGIAFTTMGDENKYKSIKEYIGIFSAVIGSAVATSGQFIDPAKSRARAIGLKTVMIQLENLAENRQVQSLGLQKEQAATTELVTLNKDFMDEFVKIKKEALDLGVDV
;
A
#
# COMPACT_ATOMS: atom_id res chain seq x y z
N MET A 1 13.71 -53.83 4.94
CA MET A 1 14.26 -52.56 5.39
C MET A 1 13.62 -51.36 4.69
N ASP A 2 12.70 -51.55 3.72
CA ASP A 2 12.22 -50.52 2.82
C ASP A 2 10.95 -49.78 3.27
N LEU A 3 10.16 -50.33 4.19
CA LEU A 3 8.89 -49.71 4.64
C LEU A 3 9.11 -48.45 5.52
N GLN A 4 10.19 -48.43 6.35
CA GLN A 4 10.44 -47.27 7.20
C GLN A 4 11.02 -46.08 6.41
N SER A 5 11.82 -46.35 5.39
CA SER A 5 12.38 -45.29 4.52
C SER A 5 11.28 -44.65 3.64
N SER A 6 10.30 -45.43 3.20
CA SER A 6 9.16 -44.94 2.43
C SER A 6 8.21 -44.09 3.27
N GLN A 7 7.89 -44.48 4.50
CA GLN A 7 7.05 -43.70 5.42
C GLN A 7 7.71 -42.38 5.82
N LEU A 8 9.02 -42.39 6.10
CA LEU A 8 9.77 -41.16 6.43
C LEU A 8 9.75 -40.15 5.28
N ASN A 9 9.78 -40.62 4.04
CA ASN A 9 9.71 -39.76 2.85
C ASN A 9 8.31 -39.16 2.65
N ASP A 10 7.27 -39.91 2.95
CA ASP A 10 5.88 -39.44 2.82
C ASP A 10 5.52 -38.40 3.91
N ASP A 11 6.00 -38.59 5.13
CA ASP A 11 5.83 -37.61 6.22
C ASP A 11 6.57 -36.31 5.90
N GLN A 12 7.77 -36.39 5.36
CA GLN A 12 8.55 -35.21 4.93
C GLN A 12 7.86 -34.47 3.79
N LYS A 13 7.35 -35.18 2.80
CA LYS A 13 6.58 -34.58 1.70
C LYS A 13 5.32 -33.87 2.20
N SER A 14 4.56 -34.53 3.08
CA SER A 14 3.36 -33.95 3.69
C SER A 14 3.69 -32.65 4.44
N TYR A 15 4.77 -32.64 5.22
CA TYR A 15 5.24 -31.46 5.93
C TYR A 15 5.63 -30.33 4.96
N LEU A 16 6.36 -30.62 3.87
CA LEU A 16 6.76 -29.63 2.89
C LEU A 16 5.56 -29.02 2.15
N ILE A 17 4.59 -29.86 1.75
CA ILE A 17 3.35 -29.40 1.12
C ILE A 17 2.58 -28.48 2.06
N LYS A 18 2.44 -28.86 3.32
CA LYS A 18 1.82 -28.02 4.34
C LYS A 18 2.56 -26.70 4.50
N SER A 19 3.89 -26.73 4.57
CA SER A 19 4.72 -25.54 4.66
C SER A 19 4.54 -24.60 3.46
N ILE A 20 4.45 -25.13 2.25
CA ILE A 20 4.20 -24.36 1.02
C ILE A 20 2.79 -23.73 1.09
N ASN A 21 1.78 -24.47 1.48
CA ASN A 21 0.40 -23.97 1.62
C ASN A 21 0.29 -22.86 2.68
N ASP A 22 0.95 -23.01 3.83
CA ASP A 22 0.99 -21.98 4.87
C ASP A 22 1.68 -20.68 4.37
N ARG A 23 2.70 -20.83 3.52
CA ARG A 23 3.36 -19.69 2.88
C ARG A 23 2.51 -19.03 1.83
N LEU A 24 1.78 -19.80 1.01
CA LEU A 24 0.80 -19.28 0.06
C LEU A 24 -0.23 -18.42 0.79
N GLN A 25 -0.78 -18.93 1.89
CA GLN A 25 -1.75 -18.18 2.69
C GLN A 25 -1.15 -16.87 3.24
N LYS A 26 0.05 -16.93 3.80
CA LYS A 26 0.77 -15.72 4.28
C LYS A 26 1.03 -14.72 3.17
N THR A 27 1.35 -15.18 1.97
CA THR A 27 1.58 -14.31 0.80
C THR A 27 0.29 -13.60 0.40
N VAL A 28 -0.83 -14.33 0.36
CA VAL A 28 -2.15 -13.77 0.06
C VAL A 28 -2.58 -12.74 1.13
N ASP A 29 -2.37 -13.04 2.40
CA ASP A 29 -2.73 -12.14 3.49
C ASP A 29 -1.85 -10.88 3.48
N PHE A 30 -0.58 -11.01 3.16
CA PHE A 30 0.31 -9.87 2.98
C PHE A 30 -0.09 -9.03 1.75
N ALA A 31 -0.50 -9.66 0.65
CA ALA A 31 -1.01 -8.95 -0.53
C ALA A 31 -2.24 -8.08 -0.19
N LYS A 32 -3.16 -8.57 0.66
CA LYS A 32 -4.30 -7.78 1.16
C LYS A 32 -3.86 -6.57 1.97
N THR A 33 -2.82 -6.72 2.81
CA THR A 33 -2.25 -5.61 3.59
C THR A 33 -1.68 -4.55 2.66
N VAL A 34 -0.90 -4.95 1.64
CA VAL A 34 -0.35 -4.06 0.62
C VAL A 34 -1.47 -3.38 -0.18
N GLU A 35 -2.53 -4.10 -0.55
CA GLU A 35 -3.69 -3.54 -1.24
C GLU A 35 -4.38 -2.45 -0.41
N TRP A 36 -4.58 -2.70 0.89
CA TRP A 36 -5.18 -1.73 1.79
C TRP A 36 -4.33 -0.45 1.87
N GLU A 37 -3.02 -0.57 2.02
CA GLU A 37 -2.09 0.57 2.02
C GLU A 37 -2.08 1.32 0.67
N ALA A 38 -2.15 0.62 -0.44
CA ALA A 38 -2.26 1.22 -1.77
C ALA A 38 -3.55 2.02 -1.93
N ARG A 39 -4.69 1.48 -1.46
CA ARG A 39 -6.00 2.17 -1.44
C ARG A 39 -5.95 3.40 -0.54
N ARG A 40 -5.36 3.29 0.65
CA ARG A 40 -5.17 4.41 1.59
C ARG A 40 -4.33 5.52 0.97
N SER A 41 -3.19 5.17 0.36
CA SER A 41 -2.31 6.14 -0.32
C SER A 41 -3.01 6.85 -1.49
N SER A 42 -3.89 6.16 -2.22
CA SER A 42 -4.70 6.78 -3.28
C SER A 42 -5.80 7.70 -2.75
N GLY A 43 -6.34 7.40 -1.56
CA GLY A 43 -7.32 8.22 -0.87
C GLY A 43 -6.76 9.59 -0.47
N TYR A 44 -5.56 9.64 0.08
CA TYR A 44 -4.88 10.90 0.43
C TYR A 44 -4.70 11.84 -0.76
N LYS A 45 -4.56 11.31 -1.97
CA LYS A 45 -4.49 12.11 -3.21
C LYS A 45 -5.79 12.85 -3.51
N ARG A 46 -6.96 12.22 -3.28
CA ARG A 46 -8.26 12.87 -3.47
C ARG A 46 -8.45 14.01 -2.46
N TRP A 47 -8.18 13.73 -1.19
CA TRP A 47 -8.30 14.72 -0.11
C TRP A 47 -7.34 15.89 -0.31
N GLY A 48 -6.08 15.67 -0.67
CA GLY A 48 -5.12 16.75 -0.93
C GLY A 48 -5.55 17.69 -2.04
N ARG A 49 -6.15 17.17 -3.13
CA ARG A 49 -6.70 18.00 -4.21
C ARG A 49 -7.91 18.82 -3.75
N TRP A 50 -8.80 18.23 -2.94
CA TRP A 50 -9.96 18.94 -2.40
C TRP A 50 -9.56 20.02 -1.43
N ILE A 51 -8.62 19.75 -0.53
CA ILE A 51 -8.11 20.72 0.45
C ILE A 51 -7.42 21.88 -0.27
N SER A 52 -6.54 21.64 -1.24
CA SER A 52 -5.88 22.70 -1.99
C SER A 52 -6.84 23.49 -2.87
N GLY A 53 -7.83 22.84 -3.50
CA GLY A 53 -8.84 23.50 -4.31
C GLY A 53 -9.79 24.37 -3.48
N LEU A 54 -10.28 23.86 -2.35
CA LEU A 54 -11.14 24.62 -1.43
C LEU A 54 -10.38 25.76 -0.75
N GLY A 55 -9.14 25.51 -0.31
CA GLY A 55 -8.30 26.53 0.31
C GLY A 55 -7.99 27.68 -0.65
N GLY A 56 -7.59 27.38 -1.89
CA GLY A 56 -7.37 28.39 -2.93
C GLY A 56 -8.63 29.18 -3.29
N GLY A 57 -9.78 28.49 -3.41
CA GLY A 57 -11.06 29.13 -3.66
C GLY A 57 -11.50 30.09 -2.55
N LEU A 58 -11.35 29.68 -1.28
CA LEU A 58 -11.69 30.52 -0.13
C LEU A 58 -10.76 31.75 -0.01
N ILE A 59 -9.46 31.60 -0.28
CA ILE A 59 -8.52 32.71 -0.29
C ILE A 59 -8.88 33.70 -1.41
N ALA A 60 -9.23 33.22 -2.60
CA ALA A 60 -9.65 34.09 -3.71
C ALA A 60 -10.94 34.84 -3.40
N LEU A 61 -11.96 34.17 -2.82
CA LEU A 61 -13.21 34.83 -2.38
C LEU A 61 -12.95 35.84 -1.29
N ALA A 62 -12.09 35.57 -0.31
CA ALA A 62 -11.69 36.52 0.70
C ALA A 62 -10.99 37.73 0.08
N GLY A 63 -10.10 37.55 -0.89
CA GLY A 63 -9.44 38.64 -1.63
C GLY A 63 -10.46 39.52 -2.36
N ILE A 64 -11.44 38.93 -3.05
CA ILE A 64 -12.51 39.68 -3.73
C ILE A 64 -13.37 40.45 -2.71
N ALA A 65 -13.74 39.81 -1.60
CA ALA A 65 -14.52 40.48 -0.55
C ALA A 65 -13.76 41.68 0.04
N PHE A 66 -12.45 41.55 0.23
CA PHE A 66 -11.62 42.67 0.69
C PHE A 66 -11.53 43.83 -0.27
N THR A 67 -11.52 43.58 -1.60
CA THR A 67 -11.44 44.63 -2.61
C THR A 67 -12.76 45.28 -2.91
N THR A 68 -13.88 44.57 -2.74
CA THR A 68 -15.26 45.10 -3.00
C THR A 68 -15.87 45.81 -1.81
N MET A 69 -15.46 45.47 -0.57
CA MET A 69 -15.87 46.19 0.64
C MET A 69 -15.02 47.46 0.76
N GLY A 70 -15.56 48.62 0.41
CA GLY A 70 -14.92 49.93 0.55
C GLY A 70 -14.41 50.19 1.98
N ASP A 71 -13.69 51.29 2.18
CA ASP A 71 -13.02 51.64 3.47
C ASP A 71 -14.00 52.16 4.57
N GLU A 72 -15.26 51.92 4.45
CA GLU A 72 -16.24 52.36 5.45
C GLU A 72 -16.01 51.62 6.79
N ASN A 73 -15.98 52.40 7.88
CA ASN A 73 -15.82 51.88 9.27
C ASN A 73 -16.84 50.80 9.65
N LYS A 74 -17.98 50.75 8.95
CA LYS A 74 -19.05 49.78 9.16
C LYS A 74 -18.60 48.32 8.86
N TYR A 75 -17.61 48.13 8.00
CA TYR A 75 -17.14 46.80 7.60
C TYR A 75 -15.82 46.41 8.23
N LYS A 76 -15.26 47.22 9.15
CA LYS A 76 -13.96 46.96 9.78
C LYS A 76 -13.90 45.63 10.49
N SER A 77 -14.89 45.32 11.31
CA SER A 77 -14.96 44.05 12.04
C SER A 77 -15.09 42.85 11.10
N ILE A 78 -15.85 42.97 10.04
CA ILE A 78 -16.05 41.89 9.04
C ILE A 78 -14.73 41.63 8.30
N LYS A 79 -14.01 42.68 7.91
CA LYS A 79 -12.67 42.58 7.29
C LYS A 79 -11.69 41.88 8.20
N GLU A 80 -11.65 42.20 9.50
CA GLU A 80 -10.82 41.53 10.48
C GLU A 80 -11.11 40.03 10.61
N TYR A 81 -12.40 39.67 10.68
CA TYR A 81 -12.80 38.24 10.73
C TYR A 81 -12.44 37.48 9.45
N ILE A 82 -12.67 38.09 8.27
CA ILE A 82 -12.28 37.49 6.98
C ILE A 82 -10.77 37.35 6.92
N GLY A 83 -9.99 38.33 7.39
CA GLY A 83 -8.53 38.28 7.45
C GLY A 83 -8.01 37.13 8.33
N ILE A 84 -8.54 37.03 9.56
CA ILE A 84 -8.18 35.96 10.49
C ILE A 84 -8.56 34.58 9.91
N PHE A 85 -9.77 34.45 9.36
CA PHE A 85 -10.25 33.19 8.79
C PHE A 85 -9.41 32.77 7.57
N SER A 86 -9.07 33.71 6.70
CA SER A 86 -8.19 33.46 5.55
C SER A 86 -6.78 33.08 5.95
N ALA A 87 -6.22 33.68 7.01
CA ALA A 87 -4.91 33.34 7.55
C ALA A 87 -4.90 31.94 8.16
N VAL A 88 -5.93 31.56 8.91
CA VAL A 88 -6.06 30.23 9.49
C VAL A 88 -6.21 29.17 8.40
N ILE A 89 -7.07 29.37 7.40
CA ILE A 89 -7.23 28.44 6.29
C ILE A 89 -5.96 28.39 5.44
N GLY A 90 -5.35 29.55 5.14
CA GLY A 90 -4.11 29.61 4.38
C GLY A 90 -2.97 28.85 5.06
N SER A 91 -2.83 29.01 6.38
CA SER A 91 -1.84 28.26 7.16
C SER A 91 -2.13 26.74 7.20
N ALA A 92 -3.39 26.35 7.35
CA ALA A 92 -3.80 24.96 7.32
C ALA A 92 -3.56 24.30 5.96
N VAL A 93 -3.80 25.02 4.86
CA VAL A 93 -3.53 24.56 3.49
C VAL A 93 -2.02 24.47 3.23
N ALA A 94 -1.24 25.47 3.66
CA ALA A 94 0.19 25.46 3.52
C ALA A 94 0.87 24.31 4.31
N THR A 95 0.42 24.08 5.56
CA THR A 95 0.90 22.97 6.37
C THR A 95 0.45 21.62 5.83
N SER A 96 -0.78 21.47 5.36
CA SER A 96 -1.25 20.21 4.76
C SER A 96 -0.49 19.87 3.48
N GLY A 97 -0.10 20.87 2.67
CA GLY A 97 0.73 20.70 1.48
C GLY A 97 2.15 20.20 1.79
N GLN A 98 2.68 20.51 2.97
CA GLN A 98 3.98 20.00 3.43
C GLN A 98 3.89 18.54 3.89
N PHE A 99 2.75 18.11 4.44
CA PHE A 99 2.54 16.73 4.91
C PHE A 99 2.01 15.79 3.83
N ILE A 100 1.36 16.30 2.80
CA ILE A 100 0.79 15.50 1.71
C ILE A 100 1.45 15.92 0.41
N ASP A 101 2.60 15.31 0.10
CA ASP A 101 3.21 15.41 -1.24
C ASP A 101 2.41 14.53 -2.22
N PRO A 102 1.62 15.12 -3.15
CA PRO A 102 0.80 14.35 -4.08
C PRO A 102 1.62 13.50 -5.04
N ALA A 103 2.86 13.92 -5.35
CA ALA A 103 3.76 13.19 -6.23
C ALA A 103 4.31 11.96 -5.52
N LYS A 104 4.78 12.09 -4.28
CA LYS A 104 5.22 10.96 -3.45
C LYS A 104 4.09 9.98 -3.17
N SER A 105 2.90 10.47 -2.82
CA SER A 105 1.73 9.61 -2.58
C SER A 105 1.33 8.83 -3.84
N ARG A 106 1.45 9.44 -5.02
CA ARG A 106 1.20 8.77 -6.30
C ARG A 106 2.25 7.72 -6.60
N ALA A 107 3.53 8.05 -6.46
CA ALA A 107 4.63 7.13 -6.69
C ALA A 107 4.53 5.93 -5.74
N ARG A 108 4.25 6.17 -4.45
CA ARG A 108 4.00 5.13 -3.45
C ARG A 108 2.83 4.24 -3.83
N ALA A 109 1.68 4.81 -4.22
CA ALA A 109 0.51 4.03 -4.60
C ALA A 109 0.75 3.16 -5.85
N ILE A 110 1.53 3.65 -6.82
CA ILE A 110 1.92 2.88 -8.01
C ILE A 110 2.87 1.75 -7.61
N GLY A 111 3.90 2.04 -6.80
CA GLY A 111 4.84 1.04 -6.30
C GLY A 111 4.13 -0.07 -5.52
N LEU A 112 3.24 0.27 -4.58
CA LEU A 112 2.46 -0.70 -3.83
C LEU A 112 1.54 -1.56 -4.71
N LYS A 113 0.96 -0.98 -5.76
CA LYS A 113 0.17 -1.75 -6.73
C LYS A 113 1.04 -2.74 -7.52
N THR A 114 2.25 -2.35 -7.88
CA THR A 114 3.21 -3.26 -8.52
C THR A 114 3.60 -4.40 -7.59
N VAL A 115 3.91 -4.13 -6.33
CA VAL A 115 4.21 -5.14 -5.31
C VAL A 115 3.02 -6.10 -5.11
N MET A 116 1.80 -5.59 -5.09
CA MET A 116 0.59 -6.43 -4.98
C MET A 116 0.50 -7.42 -6.15
N ILE A 117 0.68 -6.94 -7.39
CA ILE A 117 0.66 -7.79 -8.59
C ILE A 117 1.79 -8.84 -8.53
N GLN A 118 2.99 -8.48 -8.07
CA GLN A 118 4.09 -9.43 -7.89
C GLN A 118 3.75 -10.53 -6.87
N LEU A 119 3.11 -10.17 -5.75
CA LEU A 119 2.67 -11.13 -4.74
C LEU A 119 1.57 -12.07 -5.25
N GLU A 120 0.60 -11.55 -5.98
CA GLU A 120 -0.46 -12.35 -6.61
C GLU A 120 0.13 -13.34 -7.61
N ASN A 121 1.00 -12.87 -8.53
CA ASN A 121 1.68 -13.72 -9.51
C ASN A 121 2.58 -14.76 -8.83
N LEU A 122 3.29 -14.40 -7.77
CA LEU A 122 4.10 -15.34 -7.00
C LEU A 122 3.23 -16.44 -6.39
N ALA A 123 2.12 -16.07 -5.74
CA ALA A 123 1.21 -17.04 -5.12
C ALA A 123 0.61 -17.99 -6.16
N GLU A 124 0.11 -17.45 -7.28
CA GLU A 124 -0.49 -18.26 -8.36
C GLU A 124 0.53 -19.22 -8.98
N ASN A 125 1.71 -18.73 -9.37
CA ASN A 125 2.76 -19.56 -9.97
C ASN A 125 3.21 -20.68 -9.04
N ARG A 126 3.40 -20.38 -7.74
CA ARG A 126 3.84 -21.38 -6.76
C ARG A 126 2.74 -22.37 -6.42
N GLN A 127 1.48 -21.96 -6.44
CA GLN A 127 0.34 -22.87 -6.30
C GLN A 127 0.29 -23.87 -7.46
N VAL A 128 0.41 -23.40 -8.70
CA VAL A 128 0.41 -24.27 -9.88
C VAL A 128 1.57 -25.26 -9.85
N GLN A 129 2.79 -24.78 -9.53
CA GLN A 129 3.97 -25.63 -9.41
C GLN A 129 3.81 -26.68 -8.31
N SER A 130 3.30 -26.30 -7.13
CA SER A 130 3.06 -27.22 -6.02
C SER A 130 2.06 -28.31 -6.39
N LEU A 131 0.96 -27.96 -7.07
CA LEU A 131 -0.03 -28.93 -7.55
C LEU A 131 0.54 -29.87 -8.62
N GLY A 132 1.40 -29.38 -9.52
CA GLY A 132 2.11 -30.19 -10.51
C GLY A 132 3.00 -31.22 -9.83
N LEU A 133 3.87 -30.79 -8.91
CA LEU A 133 4.76 -31.68 -8.17
C LEU A 133 4.01 -32.72 -7.31
N GLN A 134 2.85 -32.37 -6.77
CA GLN A 134 2.03 -33.33 -6.04
C GLN A 134 1.45 -34.43 -6.94
N LYS A 135 1.00 -34.08 -8.16
CA LYS A 135 0.45 -35.04 -9.14
C LYS A 135 1.54 -35.96 -9.70
N GLU A 136 2.72 -35.46 -9.93
CA GLU A 136 3.83 -36.21 -10.48
C GLU A 136 4.58 -37.07 -9.47
N GLN A 137 4.13 -37.11 -8.21
CA GLN A 137 4.83 -37.78 -7.10
C GLN A 137 6.32 -37.38 -6.99
N ALA A 138 6.56 -36.09 -7.20
CA ALA A 138 7.90 -35.50 -7.30
C ALA A 138 8.79 -35.86 -6.10
N ALA A 139 10.10 -35.86 -6.32
CA ALA A 139 11.08 -36.11 -5.29
C ALA A 139 11.04 -35.02 -4.20
N THR A 140 11.32 -35.41 -2.96
CA THR A 140 11.36 -34.47 -1.81
C THR A 140 12.30 -33.30 -2.07
N THR A 141 13.40 -33.50 -2.81
CA THR A 141 14.36 -32.46 -3.20
C THR A 141 13.74 -31.34 -4.04
N GLU A 142 12.79 -31.65 -4.93
CA GLU A 142 12.10 -30.68 -5.76
C GLU A 142 11.16 -29.81 -4.93
N LEU A 143 10.45 -30.41 -3.96
CA LEU A 143 9.60 -29.68 -3.01
C LEU A 143 10.45 -28.77 -2.09
N VAL A 144 11.62 -29.22 -1.65
CA VAL A 144 12.55 -28.39 -0.87
C VAL A 144 13.03 -27.20 -1.68
N THR A 145 13.42 -27.42 -2.93
CA THR A 145 13.86 -26.35 -3.84
C THR A 145 12.73 -25.35 -4.06
N LEU A 146 11.53 -25.81 -4.39
CA LEU A 146 10.36 -24.95 -4.56
C LEU A 146 10.07 -24.11 -3.31
N ASN A 147 10.14 -24.73 -2.13
CA ASN A 147 9.89 -24.04 -0.87
C ASN A 147 10.95 -22.97 -0.56
N LYS A 148 12.21 -23.24 -0.90
CA LYS A 148 13.32 -22.29 -0.75
C LYS A 148 13.16 -21.11 -1.71
N ASP A 149 12.97 -21.37 -3.01
CA ASP A 149 12.84 -20.35 -4.04
C ASP A 149 11.62 -19.45 -3.76
N PHE A 150 10.52 -20.05 -3.28
CA PHE A 150 9.36 -19.30 -2.84
C PHE A 150 9.70 -18.32 -1.72
N MET A 151 10.47 -18.78 -0.72
CA MET A 151 10.87 -17.96 0.41
C MET A 151 11.73 -16.78 -0.03
N ASP A 152 12.72 -17.04 -0.89
CA ASP A 152 13.68 -16.04 -1.35
C ASP A 152 12.97 -14.95 -2.16
N GLU A 153 12.05 -15.32 -3.05
CA GLU A 153 11.23 -14.36 -3.81
C GLU A 153 10.27 -13.57 -2.92
N PHE A 154 9.57 -14.25 -1.99
CA PHE A 154 8.67 -13.57 -1.06
C PHE A 154 9.40 -12.54 -0.19
N VAL A 155 10.59 -12.89 0.35
CA VAL A 155 11.39 -11.97 1.16
C VAL A 155 11.82 -10.74 0.34
N LYS A 156 12.20 -10.94 -0.93
CA LYS A 156 12.56 -9.85 -1.82
C LYS A 156 11.39 -8.89 -2.03
N ILE A 157 10.21 -9.41 -2.40
CA ILE A 157 9.02 -8.60 -2.62
C ILE A 157 8.56 -7.91 -1.33
N LYS A 158 8.63 -8.62 -0.19
CA LYS A 158 8.33 -8.05 1.12
C LYS A 158 9.23 -6.87 1.45
N LYS A 159 10.53 -6.96 1.15
CA LYS A 159 11.48 -5.86 1.34
C LYS A 159 11.09 -4.64 0.48
N GLU A 160 10.72 -4.83 -0.78
CA GLU A 160 10.23 -3.75 -1.65
C GLU A 160 8.98 -3.06 -1.05
N ALA A 161 8.06 -3.83 -0.45
CA ALA A 161 6.90 -3.27 0.24
C ALA A 161 7.28 -2.44 1.47
N LEU A 162 8.23 -2.92 2.28
CA LEU A 162 8.74 -2.21 3.46
C LEU A 162 9.42 -0.89 3.05
N ASP A 163 10.21 -0.89 1.98
CA ASP A 163 10.85 0.31 1.43
C ASP A 163 9.83 1.34 0.96
N LEU A 164 8.62 0.90 0.60
CA LEU A 164 7.47 1.74 0.29
C LEU A 164 6.66 2.15 1.55
N GLY A 165 7.09 1.75 2.74
CA GLY A 165 6.49 2.11 4.02
C GLY A 165 5.23 1.32 4.36
N VAL A 166 5.17 0.04 4.01
CA VAL A 166 4.17 -0.90 4.53
C VAL A 166 4.64 -1.38 5.89
N ASP A 167 3.87 -1.09 6.93
CA ASP A 167 4.10 -1.61 8.28
C ASP A 167 3.59 -3.07 8.35
N VAL A 168 4.39 -3.99 8.92
CA VAL A 168 4.11 -5.44 8.99
C VAL A 168 4.03 -5.86 10.45
#